data_5c8a68ae16f41ce6cd72261b2cad23d6
#
_entry.id   5c8a68ae16f41ce6cd72261b2cad23d6
#
_cell.length_a   1.000
_cell.length_b   1.000
_cell.length_c   1.000
_cell.angle_alpha   90.00
_cell.angle_beta   90.00
_cell.angle_gamma   90.00
#
_symmetry.space_group_name_H-M   'P 1'
#
loop_
_entity.id
_entity.type
_entity.pdbx_description
1 polymer ?
#
loop_
_entity_poly.entity_id
_entity_poly.type
_entity_poly.pdbx_seq_one_letter_code
_entity_poly.pdbx_strand_id
1 'polypeptide(L)'
;MSKILITGKNGQVGWELQRSLASFGQIVAIDAEEMDLADADAIRRTVREVRPDIIINPAAYTAVDKAESDPDVAMVVNGTAAGIFAEESKRLGAVLVHYSTDYVFDGDKTAPYTESDLPNPQSVYGKTKFAGEQAIRASGCKHLILRTSWVYGVHGGNYVKTILRLAKERDELRIVADQFGAPTWARDLAQATASALNCWKTNDWDNQLSGLYHLTAGGRTNWHQFAEEIVHLARKYDSVLGGKPLNIRPIATHEYPVPAKRPANSVLANDKIREAFGIVLPAWQDSLAECVRLIYEQPQPA
;
A
#
# COMPACT_ATOMS: atom_id res chain seq x y z
N MET A 1 24.62 -11.51 7.34
CA MET A 1 23.25 -11.05 7.69
C MET A 1 22.95 -9.88 6.78
N SER A 2 21.82 -9.90 6.07
CA SER A 2 21.51 -8.82 5.12
C SER A 2 21.20 -7.50 5.85
N LYS A 3 21.62 -6.37 5.30
CA LYS A 3 21.25 -5.03 5.79
C LYS A 3 20.08 -4.51 4.97
N ILE A 4 19.01 -4.10 5.63
CA ILE A 4 17.75 -3.70 5.02
C ILE A 4 17.48 -2.24 5.36
N LEU A 5 17.35 -1.39 4.35
CA LEU A 5 16.87 0.00 4.49
C LEU A 5 15.36 0.02 4.24
N ILE A 6 14.59 0.52 5.20
CA ILE A 6 13.13 0.70 5.07
C ILE A 6 12.81 2.19 5.20
N THR A 7 12.15 2.77 4.19
CA THR A 7 11.64 4.15 4.26
C THR A 7 10.23 4.19 4.86
N GLY A 8 9.79 5.34 5.37
CA GLY A 8 8.44 5.50 5.90
C GLY A 8 8.13 4.57 7.08
N LYS A 9 9.06 4.48 8.03
CA LYS A 9 8.97 3.62 9.23
C LYS A 9 7.72 3.83 10.06
N ASN A 10 7.17 5.05 10.04
CA ASN A 10 5.96 5.45 10.77
C ASN A 10 4.68 5.25 9.96
N GLY A 11 4.77 4.91 8.67
CA GLY A 11 3.63 4.57 7.82
C GLY A 11 3.10 3.16 8.10
N GLN A 12 1.88 2.86 7.65
CA GLN A 12 1.21 1.58 7.89
C GLN A 12 2.06 0.37 7.46
N VAL A 13 2.55 0.39 6.23
CA VAL A 13 3.34 -0.72 5.67
C VAL A 13 4.75 -0.76 6.27
N GLY A 14 5.41 0.41 6.40
CA GLY A 14 6.75 0.50 7.01
C GLY A 14 6.78 0.00 8.45
N TRP A 15 5.72 0.28 9.22
CA TRP A 15 5.56 -0.22 10.59
C TRP A 15 5.49 -1.76 10.66
N GLU A 16 4.73 -2.40 9.79
CA GLU A 16 4.59 -3.86 9.77
C GLU A 16 5.84 -4.55 9.16
N LEU A 17 6.51 -3.92 8.18
CA LEU A 17 7.74 -4.44 7.58
C LEU A 17 8.87 -4.59 8.60
N GLN A 18 9.02 -3.64 9.54
CA GLN A 18 10.04 -3.73 10.60
C GLN A 18 9.87 -5.01 11.45
N ARG A 19 8.62 -5.45 11.63
CA ARG A 19 8.30 -6.68 12.38
C ARG A 19 8.48 -7.92 11.53
N SER A 20 7.94 -7.91 10.33
CA SER A 20 7.96 -9.07 9.43
C SER A 20 9.37 -9.43 8.96
N LEU A 21 10.29 -8.45 8.93
CA LEU A 21 11.67 -8.63 8.48
C LEU A 21 12.70 -8.70 9.63
N ALA A 22 12.26 -8.66 10.89
CA ALA A 22 13.16 -8.65 12.05
C ALA A 22 14.13 -9.84 12.08
N SER A 23 13.71 -11.00 11.59
CA SER A 23 14.55 -12.22 11.50
C SER A 23 15.36 -12.29 10.20
N PHE A 24 15.09 -11.42 9.22
CA PHE A 24 15.74 -11.48 7.91
C PHE A 24 17.12 -10.83 7.88
N GLY A 25 17.33 -9.77 8.70
CA GLY A 25 18.60 -9.05 8.74
C GLY A 25 18.60 -7.85 9.67
N GLN A 26 19.67 -7.05 9.57
CA GLN A 26 19.77 -5.77 10.27
C GLN A 26 18.87 -4.74 9.58
N ILE A 27 17.89 -4.20 10.31
CA ILE A 27 16.97 -3.19 9.81
C ILE A 27 17.50 -1.78 10.16
N VAL A 28 17.55 -0.91 9.15
CA VAL A 28 17.71 0.54 9.28
C VAL A 28 16.40 1.14 8.75
N ALA A 29 15.53 1.56 9.66
CA ALA A 29 14.23 2.13 9.33
C ALA A 29 14.24 3.65 9.53
N ILE A 30 13.85 4.40 8.51
CA ILE A 30 13.90 5.86 8.45
C ILE A 30 12.58 6.48 8.01
N ASP A 31 12.38 7.75 8.34
CA ASP A 31 11.24 8.55 7.88
C ASP A 31 11.71 9.93 7.37
N ALA A 32 10.77 10.82 7.07
CA ALA A 32 11.03 12.12 6.50
C ALA A 32 11.98 13.01 7.36
N GLU A 33 11.98 12.84 8.69
CA GLU A 33 12.87 13.56 9.59
C GLU A 33 14.35 13.19 9.38
N GLU A 34 14.63 11.92 9.01
CA GLU A 34 16.00 11.46 8.78
C GLU A 34 16.39 11.55 7.30
N MET A 35 15.40 11.42 6.38
CA MET A 35 15.64 11.49 4.94
C MET A 35 14.38 11.98 4.23
N ASP A 36 14.38 13.24 3.84
CA ASP A 36 13.32 13.79 2.99
C ASP A 36 13.42 13.20 1.57
N LEU A 37 12.34 12.56 1.11
CA LEU A 37 12.26 12.03 -0.26
C LEU A 37 12.20 13.12 -1.34
N ALA A 38 11.96 14.37 -0.95
CA ALA A 38 12.06 15.51 -1.85
C ALA A 38 13.52 15.98 -2.06
N ASP A 39 14.48 15.58 -1.21
CA ASP A 39 15.90 15.86 -1.34
C ASP A 39 16.65 14.66 -1.97
N ALA A 40 16.94 14.79 -3.26
CA ALA A 40 17.67 13.78 -4.02
C ALA A 40 19.07 13.46 -3.44
N ASP A 41 19.75 14.47 -2.90
CA ASP A 41 21.08 14.29 -2.33
C ASP A 41 21.01 13.62 -0.96
N ALA A 42 19.98 13.90 -0.16
CA ALA A 42 19.73 13.18 1.09
C ALA A 42 19.51 11.68 0.82
N ILE A 43 18.69 11.32 -0.19
CA ILE A 43 18.49 9.92 -0.55
C ILE A 43 19.82 9.26 -0.92
N ARG A 44 20.61 9.87 -1.81
CA ARG A 44 21.90 9.31 -2.24
C ARG A 44 22.88 9.17 -1.08
N ARG A 45 23.01 10.20 -0.22
CA ARG A 45 23.88 10.14 0.97
C ARG A 45 23.49 8.99 1.87
N THR A 46 22.21 8.93 2.26
CA THR A 46 21.70 7.88 3.18
C THR A 46 21.93 6.48 2.64
N VAL A 47 21.57 6.22 1.37
CA VAL A 47 21.78 4.90 0.75
C VAL A 47 23.27 4.53 0.71
N ARG A 48 24.16 5.50 0.40
CA ARG A 48 25.62 5.27 0.33
C ARG A 48 26.26 5.06 1.68
N GLU A 49 25.77 5.71 2.73
CA GLU A 49 26.21 5.55 4.12
C GLU A 49 25.72 4.21 4.69
N VAL A 50 24.44 3.88 4.52
CA VAL A 50 23.86 2.64 5.02
C VAL A 50 24.41 1.43 4.27
N ARG A 51 24.63 1.53 2.94
CA ARG A 51 25.07 0.43 2.06
C ARG A 51 24.19 -0.82 2.23
N PRO A 52 22.88 -0.71 2.01
CA PRO A 52 21.98 -1.83 2.21
C PRO A 52 22.13 -2.89 1.12
N ASP A 53 21.85 -4.15 1.46
CA ASP A 53 21.66 -5.25 0.51
C ASP A 53 20.25 -5.22 -0.08
N ILE A 54 19.29 -4.67 0.69
CA ILE A 54 17.89 -4.58 0.30
C ILE A 54 17.37 -3.19 0.68
N ILE A 55 16.71 -2.51 -0.27
CA ILE A 55 15.97 -1.27 -0.03
C ILE A 55 14.48 -1.59 -0.18
N ILE A 56 13.69 -1.21 0.82
CA ILE A 56 12.23 -1.34 0.78
C ILE A 56 11.63 0.05 0.92
N ASN A 57 10.93 0.49 -0.12
CA ASN A 57 10.37 1.84 -0.21
C ASN A 57 8.83 1.81 -0.22
N PRO A 58 8.16 1.74 0.96
CA PRO A 58 6.74 1.98 1.10
C PRO A 58 6.39 3.46 1.27
N ALA A 59 7.37 4.34 1.49
CA ALA A 59 7.11 5.78 1.62
C ALA A 59 6.62 6.37 0.29
N ALA A 60 5.61 7.21 0.36
CA ALA A 60 5.00 7.86 -0.79
C ALA A 60 4.19 9.10 -0.39
N TYR A 61 3.97 10.01 -1.33
CA TYR A 61 2.95 11.04 -1.24
C TYR A 61 1.58 10.41 -1.48
N THR A 62 0.84 10.08 -0.42
CA THR A 62 -0.40 9.29 -0.49
C THR A 62 -1.68 10.12 -0.38
N ALA A 63 -1.57 11.44 -0.19
CA ALA A 63 -2.73 12.34 -0.14
C ALA A 63 -3.28 12.58 -1.55
N VAL A 64 -4.08 11.62 -2.05
CA VAL A 64 -4.56 11.51 -3.44
C VAL A 64 -5.21 12.80 -3.93
N ASP A 65 -6.12 13.39 -3.14
CA ASP A 65 -6.82 14.62 -3.50
C ASP A 65 -5.89 15.85 -3.44
N LYS A 66 -4.98 15.89 -2.48
CA LYS A 66 -3.99 16.98 -2.36
C LYS A 66 -2.94 16.93 -3.47
N ALA A 67 -2.64 15.76 -4.01
CA ALA A 67 -1.73 15.64 -5.15
C ALA A 67 -2.21 16.42 -6.39
N GLU A 68 -3.53 16.57 -6.58
CA GLU A 68 -4.08 17.36 -7.68
C GLU A 68 -3.69 18.86 -7.60
N SER A 69 -3.46 19.39 -6.38
CA SER A 69 -2.96 20.75 -6.14
C SER A 69 -1.45 20.84 -5.96
N ASP A 70 -0.77 19.74 -5.64
CA ASP A 70 0.67 19.67 -5.37
C ASP A 70 1.40 18.70 -6.32
N PRO A 71 1.20 18.79 -7.66
CA PRO A 71 1.69 17.77 -8.60
C PRO A 71 3.21 17.63 -8.62
N ASP A 72 3.95 18.73 -8.45
CA ASP A 72 5.41 18.71 -8.47
C ASP A 72 5.99 17.99 -7.25
N VAL A 73 5.47 18.25 -6.06
CA VAL A 73 5.86 17.53 -4.85
C VAL A 73 5.52 16.05 -4.95
N ALA A 74 4.31 15.73 -5.42
CA ALA A 74 3.91 14.35 -5.64
C ALA A 74 4.84 13.64 -6.65
N MET A 75 5.26 14.33 -7.73
CA MET A 75 6.19 13.77 -8.73
C MET A 75 7.58 13.54 -8.13
N VAL A 76 8.10 14.48 -7.37
CA VAL A 76 9.43 14.34 -6.74
C VAL A 76 9.43 13.14 -5.79
N VAL A 77 8.43 13.02 -4.91
CA VAL A 77 8.37 11.96 -3.90
C VAL A 77 8.03 10.59 -4.50
N ASN A 78 7.05 10.52 -5.42
CA ASN A 78 6.58 9.25 -5.95
C ASN A 78 7.34 8.75 -7.19
N GLY A 79 7.80 9.69 -8.03
CA GLY A 79 8.48 9.41 -9.29
C GLY A 79 9.99 9.49 -9.17
N THR A 80 10.51 10.68 -8.89
CA THR A 80 11.97 10.95 -8.89
C THR A 80 12.69 10.16 -7.80
N ALA A 81 12.20 10.18 -6.56
CA ALA A 81 12.82 9.45 -5.46
C ALA A 81 12.89 7.94 -5.73
N ALA A 82 11.82 7.36 -6.31
CA ALA A 82 11.82 5.94 -6.70
C ALA A 82 12.92 5.62 -7.74
N GLY A 83 13.12 6.51 -8.71
CA GLY A 83 14.21 6.41 -9.68
C GLY A 83 15.60 6.46 -9.02
N ILE A 84 15.79 7.37 -8.06
CA ILE A 84 17.07 7.50 -7.32
C ILE A 84 17.36 6.23 -6.50
N PHE A 85 16.37 5.67 -5.81
CA PHE A 85 16.53 4.39 -5.12
C PHE A 85 16.93 3.28 -6.09
N ALA A 86 16.35 3.25 -7.27
CA ALA A 86 16.68 2.25 -8.27
C ALA A 86 18.10 2.40 -8.83
N GLU A 87 18.54 3.64 -9.10
CA GLU A 87 19.93 3.94 -9.50
C GLU A 87 20.94 3.50 -8.44
N GLU A 88 20.71 3.87 -7.19
CA GLU A 88 21.59 3.50 -6.08
C GLU A 88 21.55 2.00 -5.80
N SER A 89 20.39 1.34 -5.91
CA SER A 89 20.28 -0.12 -5.84
C SER A 89 21.10 -0.80 -6.92
N LYS A 90 21.00 -0.33 -8.16
CA LYS A 90 21.82 -0.84 -9.26
C LYS A 90 23.32 -0.69 -8.99
N ARG A 91 23.74 0.48 -8.49
CA ARG A 91 25.15 0.79 -8.18
C ARG A 91 25.70 -0.12 -7.07
N LEU A 92 24.88 -0.45 -6.05
CA LEU A 92 25.29 -1.30 -4.92
C LEU A 92 25.12 -2.79 -5.18
N GLY A 93 24.43 -3.19 -6.26
CA GLY A 93 23.97 -4.56 -6.45
C GLY A 93 22.86 -4.99 -5.50
N ALA A 94 22.19 -4.01 -4.86
CA ALA A 94 21.10 -4.23 -3.91
C ALA A 94 19.79 -4.56 -4.63
N VAL A 95 18.87 -5.18 -3.89
CA VAL A 95 17.49 -5.43 -4.34
C VAL A 95 16.59 -4.27 -3.89
N LEU A 96 15.71 -3.80 -4.78
CA LEU A 96 14.71 -2.78 -4.48
C LEU A 96 13.30 -3.41 -4.42
N VAL A 97 12.60 -3.21 -3.31
CA VAL A 97 11.14 -3.43 -3.22
C VAL A 97 10.45 -2.07 -3.19
N HIS A 98 9.51 -1.85 -4.11
CA HIS A 98 8.76 -0.60 -4.19
C HIS A 98 7.25 -0.87 -4.22
N TYR A 99 6.48 -0.17 -3.38
CA TYR A 99 5.04 -0.27 -3.39
C TYR A 99 4.44 0.75 -4.36
N SER A 100 3.62 0.24 -5.28
CA SER A 100 2.84 1.03 -6.22
C SER A 100 1.34 0.90 -5.93
N THR A 101 0.50 1.28 -6.86
CA THR A 101 -0.94 1.47 -6.64
C THR A 101 -1.77 0.93 -7.81
N ASP A 102 -3.01 0.59 -7.51
CA ASP A 102 -4.10 0.33 -8.44
C ASP A 102 -4.52 1.59 -9.25
N TYR A 103 -4.22 2.80 -8.76
CA TYR A 103 -4.49 4.06 -9.45
C TYR A 103 -3.69 4.27 -10.74
N VAL A 104 -2.81 3.35 -11.09
CA VAL A 104 -2.17 3.32 -12.42
C VAL A 104 -3.16 2.95 -13.54
N PHE A 105 -4.32 2.41 -13.20
CA PHE A 105 -5.38 2.04 -14.14
C PHE A 105 -6.50 3.06 -14.19
N ASP A 106 -7.24 3.10 -15.32
CA ASP A 106 -8.37 4.02 -15.55
C ASP A 106 -9.66 3.63 -14.81
N GLY A 107 -9.83 2.35 -14.50
CA GLY A 107 -11.01 1.83 -13.83
C GLY A 107 -12.14 1.39 -14.77
N ASP A 108 -11.94 1.40 -16.08
CA ASP A 108 -12.97 1.12 -17.08
C ASP A 108 -13.16 -0.39 -17.35
N LYS A 109 -12.18 -1.23 -16.97
CA LYS A 109 -12.25 -2.68 -17.13
C LYS A 109 -13.19 -3.29 -16.08
N THR A 110 -14.07 -4.22 -16.50
CA THR A 110 -15.01 -4.91 -15.59
C THR A 110 -14.39 -6.14 -14.87
N ALA A 111 -13.39 -6.78 -15.51
CA ALA A 111 -12.60 -7.86 -14.93
C ALA A 111 -11.43 -7.31 -14.08
N PRO A 112 -10.79 -8.11 -13.22
CA PRO A 112 -9.57 -7.71 -12.54
C PRO A 112 -8.47 -7.30 -13.53
N TYR A 113 -7.68 -6.27 -13.16
CA TYR A 113 -6.51 -5.87 -13.91
C TYR A 113 -5.36 -6.84 -13.67
N THR A 114 -4.63 -7.16 -14.73
CA THR A 114 -3.41 -7.95 -14.69
C THR A 114 -2.18 -7.05 -14.88
N GLU A 115 -0.98 -7.55 -14.62
CA GLU A 115 0.27 -6.80 -14.82
C GLU A 115 0.56 -6.50 -16.29
N SER A 116 -0.09 -7.20 -17.22
CA SER A 116 0.01 -6.98 -18.67
C SER A 116 -0.98 -5.94 -19.20
N ASP A 117 -1.98 -5.54 -18.43
CA ASP A 117 -2.89 -4.45 -18.82
C ASP A 117 -2.13 -3.12 -18.88
N LEU A 118 -2.44 -2.31 -19.89
CA LEU A 118 -1.79 -1.03 -20.10
C LEU A 118 -2.21 -0.02 -19.04
N PRO A 119 -1.25 0.60 -18.32
CA PRO A 119 -1.56 1.68 -17.40
C PRO A 119 -2.13 2.90 -18.12
N ASN A 120 -3.17 3.49 -17.51
CA ASN A 120 -3.81 4.73 -17.98
C ASN A 120 -4.26 5.57 -16.77
N PRO A 121 -3.31 6.08 -15.94
CA PRO A 121 -3.64 6.77 -14.68
C PRO A 121 -4.40 8.07 -14.93
N GLN A 122 -5.52 8.25 -14.21
CA GLN A 122 -6.41 9.37 -14.38
C GLN A 122 -6.17 10.52 -13.38
N SER A 123 -5.46 10.24 -12.27
CA SER A 123 -5.12 11.20 -11.21
C SER A 123 -3.62 11.54 -11.22
N VAL A 124 -3.25 12.66 -10.62
CA VAL A 124 -1.83 13.04 -10.40
C VAL A 124 -1.14 11.97 -9.56
N TYR A 125 -1.78 11.48 -8.50
CA TYR A 125 -1.24 10.38 -7.69
C TYR A 125 -0.88 9.16 -8.54
N GLY A 126 -1.82 8.66 -9.35
CA GLY A 126 -1.59 7.53 -10.22
C GLY A 126 -0.46 7.77 -11.24
N LYS A 127 -0.44 8.97 -11.87
CA LYS A 127 0.61 9.35 -12.83
C LYS A 127 1.99 9.38 -12.20
N THR A 128 2.12 9.96 -11.01
CA THR A 128 3.41 10.07 -10.30
C THR A 128 3.92 8.71 -9.81
N LYS A 129 3.03 7.84 -9.31
CA LYS A 129 3.37 6.46 -8.95
C LYS A 129 3.81 5.65 -10.18
N PHE A 130 3.10 5.79 -11.29
CA PHE A 130 3.48 5.12 -12.54
C PHE A 130 4.83 5.63 -13.09
N ALA A 131 5.13 6.91 -12.98
CA ALA A 131 6.45 7.45 -13.33
C ALA A 131 7.57 6.79 -12.51
N GLY A 132 7.34 6.54 -11.22
CA GLY A 132 8.26 5.78 -10.37
C GLY A 132 8.48 4.33 -10.85
N GLU A 133 7.40 3.62 -11.22
CA GLU A 133 7.52 2.28 -11.81
C GLU A 133 8.38 2.29 -13.09
N GLN A 134 8.15 3.27 -13.96
CA GLN A 134 8.92 3.41 -15.20
C GLN A 134 10.41 3.67 -14.93
N ALA A 135 10.73 4.56 -13.99
CA ALA A 135 12.10 4.87 -13.60
C ALA A 135 12.81 3.65 -13.00
N ILE A 136 12.15 2.88 -12.13
CA ILE A 136 12.71 1.64 -11.57
C ILE A 136 13.01 0.64 -12.68
N ARG A 137 12.06 0.38 -13.57
CA ARG A 137 12.25 -0.56 -14.69
C ARG A 137 13.36 -0.14 -15.63
N ALA A 138 13.46 1.15 -15.95
CA ALA A 138 14.50 1.71 -16.82
C ALA A 138 15.91 1.60 -16.22
N SER A 139 16.05 1.62 -14.88
CA SER A 139 17.35 1.49 -14.20
C SER A 139 18.04 0.14 -14.44
N GLY A 140 17.25 -0.92 -14.64
CA GLY A 140 17.74 -2.29 -14.74
C GLY A 140 18.30 -2.84 -13.42
N CYS A 141 17.92 -2.29 -12.26
CA CYS A 141 18.21 -2.90 -10.96
C CYS A 141 17.34 -4.15 -10.73
N LYS A 142 17.75 -5.02 -9.81
CA LYS A 142 16.89 -6.10 -9.30
C LYS A 142 15.78 -5.48 -8.46
N HIS A 143 14.52 -5.74 -8.81
CA HIS A 143 13.39 -5.08 -8.14
C HIS A 143 12.15 -5.96 -8.04
N LEU A 144 11.34 -5.70 -7.00
CA LEU A 144 9.93 -6.07 -6.92
C LEU A 144 9.12 -4.78 -6.85
N ILE A 145 8.31 -4.50 -7.87
CA ILE A 145 7.28 -3.47 -7.81
C ILE A 145 5.97 -4.16 -7.43
N LEU A 146 5.41 -3.79 -6.29
CA LEU A 146 4.18 -4.39 -5.75
C LEU A 146 3.04 -3.38 -5.87
N ARG A 147 2.15 -3.54 -6.85
CA ARG A 147 0.91 -2.75 -6.91
C ARG A 147 -0.07 -3.31 -5.90
N THR A 148 -0.58 -2.45 -5.04
CA THR A 148 -1.57 -2.78 -4.03
C THR A 148 -2.71 -1.78 -4.02
N SER A 149 -3.76 -2.04 -3.21
CA SER A 149 -4.94 -1.18 -3.14
C SER A 149 -5.49 -1.09 -1.72
N TRP A 150 -6.11 0.05 -1.40
CA TRP A 150 -6.94 0.28 -0.21
C TRP A 150 -6.27 -0.17 1.09
N VAL A 151 -5.01 0.21 1.28
CA VAL A 151 -4.20 -0.23 2.42
C VAL A 151 -4.78 0.29 3.73
N TYR A 152 -4.98 -0.62 4.68
CA TYR A 152 -5.39 -0.31 6.04
C TYR A 152 -4.55 -1.08 7.05
N GLY A 153 -4.65 -0.68 8.34
CA GLY A 153 -3.90 -1.34 9.41
C GLY A 153 -4.27 -0.87 10.80
N VAL A 154 -3.67 -1.54 11.77
CA VAL A 154 -3.81 -1.17 13.19
C VAL A 154 -3.04 0.12 13.48
N HIS A 155 -1.90 0.32 12.82
CA HIS A 155 -1.07 1.51 12.98
C HIS A 155 -1.43 2.59 11.93
N GLY A 156 -1.27 3.87 12.31
CA GLY A 156 -1.51 5.02 11.43
C GLY A 156 -3.00 5.34 11.20
N GLY A 157 -3.26 6.39 10.44
CA GLY A 157 -4.61 6.78 10.00
C GLY A 157 -5.01 6.02 8.73
N ASN A 158 -6.27 5.54 8.66
CA ASN A 158 -6.79 4.84 7.49
C ASN A 158 -8.32 4.83 7.47
N TYR A 159 -8.88 4.25 6.39
CA TYR A 159 -10.32 4.18 6.19
C TYR A 159 -11.04 3.43 7.32
N VAL A 160 -10.51 2.29 7.79
CA VAL A 160 -11.13 1.50 8.87
C VAL A 160 -11.29 2.35 10.13
N LYS A 161 -10.23 3.01 10.59
CA LYS A 161 -10.29 3.89 11.76
C LYS A 161 -11.20 5.10 11.56
N THR A 162 -11.25 5.63 10.34
CA THR A 162 -12.16 6.73 10.00
C THR A 162 -13.61 6.30 10.13
N ILE A 163 -13.98 5.14 9.59
CA ILE A 163 -15.33 4.60 9.69
C ILE A 163 -15.69 4.31 11.16
N LEU A 164 -14.80 3.68 11.93
CA LEU A 164 -15.02 3.42 13.36
C LEU A 164 -15.29 4.70 14.15
N ARG A 165 -14.53 5.76 13.92
CA ARG A 165 -14.75 7.06 14.55
C ARG A 165 -16.07 7.68 14.12
N LEU A 166 -16.33 7.78 12.81
CA LEU A 166 -17.55 8.40 12.29
C LEU A 166 -18.81 7.65 12.71
N ALA A 167 -18.76 6.32 12.81
CA ALA A 167 -19.87 5.49 13.25
C ALA A 167 -20.28 5.78 14.72
N LYS A 168 -19.33 6.17 15.56
CA LYS A 168 -19.61 6.62 16.94
C LYS A 168 -20.23 8.02 16.99
N GLU A 169 -19.77 8.91 16.13
CA GLU A 169 -20.13 10.33 16.12
C GLU A 169 -21.46 10.64 15.40
N ARG A 170 -21.86 9.81 14.42
CA ARG A 170 -22.97 10.09 13.49
C ARG A 170 -24.02 8.97 13.51
N ASP A 171 -25.26 9.31 13.21
CA ASP A 171 -26.37 8.37 13.06
C ASP A 171 -26.56 7.90 11.60
N GLU A 172 -25.97 8.64 10.65
CA GLU A 172 -25.93 8.28 9.23
C GLU A 172 -24.54 8.49 8.65
N LEU A 173 -24.09 7.52 7.83
CA LEU A 173 -22.92 7.62 6.98
C LEU A 173 -23.35 7.45 5.52
N ARG A 174 -22.92 8.36 4.64
CA ARG A 174 -23.16 8.27 3.19
C ARG A 174 -21.85 7.80 2.54
N ILE A 175 -21.85 6.60 1.97
CA ILE A 175 -20.65 5.93 1.48
C ILE A 175 -20.81 5.51 0.03
N VAL A 176 -19.81 5.80 -0.80
CA VAL A 176 -19.77 5.45 -2.23
C VAL A 176 -19.88 3.93 -2.42
N ALA A 177 -20.77 3.48 -3.30
CA ALA A 177 -21.06 2.07 -3.54
C ALA A 177 -20.72 1.57 -4.97
N ASP A 178 -20.32 2.47 -5.86
CA ASP A 178 -20.00 2.19 -7.27
C ASP A 178 -18.50 2.24 -7.61
N GLN A 179 -17.64 2.20 -6.59
CA GLN A 179 -16.18 2.02 -6.72
C GLN A 179 -15.78 0.70 -6.10
N PHE A 180 -15.15 -0.17 -6.88
CA PHE A 180 -14.79 -1.53 -6.49
C PHE A 180 -13.28 -1.72 -6.38
N GLY A 181 -12.84 -2.47 -5.36
CA GLY A 181 -11.45 -2.78 -5.10
C GLY A 181 -11.30 -3.94 -4.11
N ALA A 182 -10.09 -4.13 -3.59
CA ALA A 182 -9.77 -5.10 -2.57
C ALA A 182 -9.04 -4.42 -1.41
N PRO A 183 -9.69 -4.24 -0.23
CA PRO A 183 -9.01 -3.71 0.94
C PRO A 183 -7.89 -4.65 1.37
N THR A 184 -6.68 -4.12 1.55
CA THR A 184 -5.50 -4.94 1.81
C THR A 184 -4.83 -4.53 3.12
N TRP A 185 -4.69 -5.47 4.03
CA TRP A 185 -4.09 -5.22 5.33
C TRP A 185 -2.57 -5.05 5.22
N ALA A 186 -2.03 -3.98 5.81
CA ALA A 186 -0.60 -3.68 5.80
C ALA A 186 0.27 -4.81 6.37
N ARG A 187 -0.25 -5.56 7.36
CA ARG A 187 0.44 -6.74 7.92
C ARG A 187 0.57 -7.87 6.89
N ASP A 188 -0.48 -8.16 6.14
CA ASP A 188 -0.44 -9.19 5.10
C ASP A 188 0.53 -8.81 3.98
N LEU A 189 0.55 -7.52 3.58
CA LEU A 189 1.53 -7.01 2.64
C LEU A 189 2.97 -7.19 3.13
N ALA A 190 3.22 -6.86 4.39
CA ALA A 190 4.56 -6.97 4.97
C ALA A 190 5.02 -8.43 5.08
N GLN A 191 4.13 -9.34 5.49
CA GLN A 191 4.41 -10.78 5.57
C GLN A 191 4.65 -11.38 4.18
N ALA A 192 3.82 -11.01 3.20
CA ALA A 192 4.00 -11.44 1.82
C ALA A 192 5.31 -10.93 1.22
N THR A 193 5.68 -9.68 1.52
CA THR A 193 6.97 -9.12 1.10
C THR A 193 8.15 -9.89 1.70
N ALA A 194 8.08 -10.23 3.00
CA ALA A 194 9.12 -11.05 3.64
C ALA A 194 9.20 -12.44 3.00
N SER A 195 8.06 -13.05 2.69
CA SER A 195 7.98 -14.36 2.01
C SER A 195 8.57 -14.30 0.60
N ALA A 196 8.23 -13.26 -0.19
CA ALA A 196 8.78 -13.05 -1.52
C ALA A 196 10.29 -12.86 -1.50
N LEU A 197 10.81 -12.03 -0.58
CA LEU A 197 12.24 -11.82 -0.40
C LEU A 197 12.97 -13.10 0.01
N ASN A 198 12.38 -13.91 0.91
CA ASN A 198 12.96 -15.18 1.31
C ASN A 198 13.01 -16.18 0.14
N CYS A 199 11.91 -16.32 -0.59
CA CYS A 199 11.84 -17.13 -1.80
C CYS A 199 12.90 -16.67 -2.82
N TRP A 200 12.98 -15.36 -3.09
CA TRP A 200 13.93 -14.81 -4.05
C TRP A 200 15.39 -15.02 -3.61
N LYS A 201 15.68 -14.84 -2.35
CA LYS A 201 17.00 -15.09 -1.77
C LYS A 201 17.43 -16.58 -1.88
N THR A 202 16.51 -17.51 -1.64
CA THR A 202 16.79 -18.96 -1.76
C THR A 202 16.97 -19.40 -3.21
N ASN A 203 16.55 -18.59 -4.18
CA ASN A 203 16.81 -18.76 -5.61
C ASN A 203 17.93 -17.82 -6.11
N ASP A 204 18.92 -17.53 -5.27
CA ASP A 204 20.12 -16.74 -5.62
C ASP A 204 19.83 -15.41 -6.29
N TRP A 205 18.70 -14.77 -5.93
CA TRP A 205 18.24 -13.52 -6.51
C TRP A 205 18.08 -13.60 -8.03
N ASP A 206 17.50 -14.70 -8.53
CA ASP A 206 17.27 -14.93 -9.95
C ASP A 206 16.55 -13.74 -10.60
N ASN A 207 17.12 -13.26 -11.72
CA ASN A 207 16.57 -12.14 -12.47
C ASN A 207 15.16 -12.41 -13.03
N GLN A 208 14.76 -13.67 -13.21
CA GLN A 208 13.43 -14.03 -13.69
C GLN A 208 12.33 -13.68 -12.67
N LEU A 209 12.67 -13.61 -11.38
CA LEU A 209 11.76 -13.20 -10.32
C LEU A 209 11.71 -11.67 -10.11
N SER A 210 12.65 -10.92 -10.74
CA SER A 210 12.63 -9.46 -10.73
C SER A 210 11.50 -8.95 -11.62
N GLY A 211 10.66 -8.02 -11.10
CA GLY A 211 9.60 -7.46 -11.92
C GLY A 211 8.46 -6.79 -11.17
N LEU A 212 7.38 -6.56 -11.92
CA LEU A 212 6.13 -5.99 -11.45
C LEU A 212 5.14 -7.10 -11.08
N TYR A 213 4.50 -6.96 -9.92
CA TYR A 213 3.49 -7.88 -9.41
C TYR A 213 2.33 -7.13 -8.78
N HIS A 214 1.14 -7.71 -8.84
CA HIS A 214 -0.01 -7.29 -8.06
C HIS A 214 -0.03 -8.04 -6.74
N LEU A 215 -0.35 -7.34 -5.66
CA LEU A 215 -0.41 -7.91 -4.31
C LEU A 215 -1.53 -7.25 -3.52
N THR A 216 -2.70 -7.88 -3.52
CA THR A 216 -3.89 -7.45 -2.77
C THR A 216 -4.52 -8.64 -2.05
N ALA A 217 -5.36 -8.35 -1.05
CA ALA A 217 -6.19 -9.37 -0.44
C ALA A 217 -7.10 -10.06 -1.48
N GLY A 218 -7.53 -11.27 -1.18
CA GLY A 218 -8.49 -12.01 -1.99
C GLY A 218 -9.89 -11.40 -1.93
N GLY A 219 -10.62 -11.52 -3.05
CA GLY A 219 -11.99 -11.05 -3.15
C GLY A 219 -12.14 -9.64 -3.73
N ARG A 220 -13.38 -9.14 -3.71
CA ARG A 220 -13.80 -7.85 -4.26
C ARG A 220 -14.87 -7.26 -3.36
N THR A 221 -14.81 -5.94 -3.14
CA THR A 221 -15.87 -5.21 -2.44
C THR A 221 -15.96 -3.77 -2.96
N ASN A 222 -16.88 -2.97 -2.42
CA ASN A 222 -16.93 -1.51 -2.61
C ASN A 222 -16.80 -0.80 -1.25
N TRP A 223 -16.61 0.52 -1.25
CA TRP A 223 -16.41 1.27 -0.02
C TRP A 223 -17.60 1.16 0.95
N HIS A 224 -18.83 1.08 0.43
CA HIS A 224 -20.04 0.94 1.24
C HIS A 224 -20.06 -0.41 1.96
N GLN A 225 -19.92 -1.53 1.24
CA GLN A 225 -19.88 -2.87 1.83
C GLN A 225 -18.70 -3.02 2.81
N PHE A 226 -17.56 -2.41 2.48
CA PHE A 226 -16.41 -2.39 3.39
C PHE A 226 -16.74 -1.67 4.69
N ALA A 227 -17.43 -0.50 4.63
CA ALA A 227 -17.87 0.23 5.81
C ALA A 227 -18.90 -0.56 6.66
N GLU A 228 -19.84 -1.24 6.01
CA GLU A 228 -20.82 -2.10 6.69
C GLU A 228 -20.12 -3.21 7.50
N GLU A 229 -19.16 -3.90 6.87
CA GLU A 229 -18.41 -4.99 7.52
C GLU A 229 -17.53 -4.48 8.68
N ILE A 230 -16.87 -3.32 8.50
CA ILE A 230 -16.10 -2.67 9.58
C ILE A 230 -17.00 -2.46 10.81
N VAL A 231 -18.19 -1.88 10.63
CA VAL A 231 -19.13 -1.58 11.73
C VAL A 231 -19.70 -2.87 12.30
N HIS A 232 -20.04 -3.84 11.46
CA HIS A 232 -20.54 -5.16 11.90
C HIS A 232 -19.55 -5.84 12.85
N LEU A 233 -18.29 -5.90 12.47
CA LEU A 233 -17.23 -6.51 13.29
C LEU A 233 -16.98 -5.72 14.57
N ALA A 234 -16.95 -4.39 14.50
CA ALA A 234 -16.68 -3.52 15.64
C ALA A 234 -17.75 -3.62 16.74
N ARG A 235 -19.02 -3.87 16.38
CA ARG A 235 -20.11 -4.04 17.32
C ARG A 235 -19.88 -5.15 18.37
N LYS A 236 -19.01 -6.10 18.07
CA LYS A 236 -18.64 -7.18 19.01
C LYS A 236 -17.73 -6.70 20.14
N TYR A 237 -17.00 -5.61 19.91
CA TYR A 237 -15.96 -5.11 20.82
C TYR A 237 -16.30 -3.75 21.42
N ASP A 238 -17.24 -3.02 20.83
CA ASP A 238 -17.56 -1.64 21.16
C ASP A 238 -19.03 -1.52 21.59
N SER A 239 -19.25 -1.29 22.88
CA SER A 239 -20.60 -1.19 23.45
C SER A 239 -21.39 0.01 22.92
N VAL A 240 -20.71 1.10 22.54
CA VAL A 240 -21.36 2.28 21.94
C VAL A 240 -21.92 1.91 20.57
N LEU A 241 -21.13 1.24 19.72
CA LEU A 241 -21.58 0.78 18.41
C LEU A 241 -22.59 -0.37 18.50
N GLY A 242 -22.48 -1.23 19.51
CA GLY A 242 -23.39 -2.35 19.75
C GLY A 242 -24.82 -1.91 20.05
N GLY A 243 -24.98 -0.81 20.78
CA GLY A 243 -26.28 -0.25 21.17
C GLY A 243 -26.82 0.86 20.25
N LYS A 244 -26.02 1.35 19.31
CA LYS A 244 -26.38 2.51 18.48
C LYS A 244 -26.98 2.10 17.13
N PRO A 245 -28.19 2.57 16.77
CA PRO A 245 -28.67 2.48 15.41
C PRO A 245 -27.81 3.38 14.52
N LEU A 246 -27.27 2.80 13.43
CA LEU A 246 -26.48 3.52 12.44
C LEU A 246 -26.99 3.15 11.05
N ASN A 247 -27.35 4.14 10.27
CA ASN A 247 -27.70 4.00 8.86
C ASN A 247 -26.45 4.20 8.00
N ILE A 248 -26.02 3.19 7.26
CA ILE A 248 -24.93 3.32 6.26
C ILE A 248 -25.59 3.33 4.89
N ARG A 249 -25.75 4.53 4.32
CA ARG A 249 -26.46 4.75 3.07
C ARG A 249 -25.52 4.67 1.88
N PRO A 250 -25.78 3.80 0.88
CA PRO A 250 -25.03 3.79 -0.37
C PRO A 250 -25.33 5.06 -1.18
N ILE A 251 -24.28 5.64 -1.76
CA ILE A 251 -24.37 6.76 -2.70
C ILE A 251 -23.52 6.46 -3.94
N ALA A 252 -23.81 7.15 -5.04
CA ALA A 252 -23.01 7.10 -6.25
C ALA A 252 -21.80 8.05 -6.15
N THR A 253 -20.76 7.78 -6.94
CA THR A 253 -19.53 8.60 -6.98
C THR A 253 -19.82 10.08 -7.23
N HIS A 254 -20.76 10.40 -8.12
CA HIS A 254 -21.11 11.78 -8.44
C HIS A 254 -21.77 12.56 -7.28
N GLU A 255 -22.31 11.86 -6.27
CA GLU A 255 -22.86 12.47 -5.04
C GLU A 255 -21.77 12.80 -4.00
N TYR A 256 -20.52 12.38 -4.25
CA TYR A 256 -19.38 12.65 -3.39
C TYR A 256 -18.21 13.24 -4.22
N PRO A 257 -18.36 14.47 -4.69
CA PRO A 257 -17.33 15.11 -5.52
C PRO A 257 -16.03 15.30 -4.74
N VAL A 258 -14.92 14.86 -5.35
CA VAL A 258 -13.56 15.00 -4.82
C VAL A 258 -12.62 15.44 -5.95
N PRO A 259 -11.48 16.09 -5.65
CA PRO A 259 -10.56 16.61 -6.66
C PRO A 259 -10.00 15.52 -7.60
N ALA A 260 -9.54 14.42 -7.04
CA ALA A 260 -8.94 13.34 -7.83
C ALA A 260 -10.00 12.39 -8.40
N LYS A 261 -9.89 12.06 -9.69
CA LYS A 261 -10.72 11.03 -10.31
C LYS A 261 -10.34 9.66 -9.74
N ARG A 262 -11.32 8.94 -9.18
CA ARG A 262 -11.17 7.60 -8.65
C ARG A 262 -11.63 6.55 -9.66
N PRO A 263 -10.92 5.42 -9.81
CA PRO A 263 -11.33 4.34 -10.71
C PRO A 263 -12.63 3.68 -10.22
N ALA A 264 -13.57 3.39 -11.13
CA ALA A 264 -14.79 2.65 -10.81
C ALA A 264 -14.48 1.17 -10.47
N ASN A 265 -13.45 0.60 -11.09
CA ASN A 265 -12.93 -0.72 -10.75
C ASN A 265 -11.40 -0.65 -10.61
N SER A 266 -10.89 -1.08 -9.47
CA SER A 266 -9.45 -1.16 -9.20
C SER A 266 -9.02 -2.54 -8.70
N VAL A 267 -9.83 -3.57 -8.95
CA VAL A 267 -9.52 -4.95 -8.55
C VAL A 267 -8.33 -5.46 -9.35
N LEU A 268 -7.32 -5.98 -8.64
CA LEU A 268 -6.10 -6.53 -9.21
C LEU A 268 -6.11 -8.06 -9.17
N ALA A 269 -5.65 -8.70 -10.25
CA ALA A 269 -5.40 -10.13 -10.29
C ALA A 269 -4.05 -10.44 -9.64
N ASN A 270 -4.01 -11.46 -8.78
CA ASN A 270 -2.82 -11.87 -8.02
C ASN A 270 -2.17 -13.15 -8.58
N ASP A 271 -2.55 -13.58 -9.80
CA ASP A 271 -2.09 -14.86 -10.35
C ASP A 271 -0.58 -14.90 -10.52
N LYS A 272 0.01 -13.83 -11.03
CA LYS A 272 1.46 -13.76 -11.28
C LYS A 272 2.30 -13.91 -10.02
N ILE A 273 1.92 -13.25 -8.90
CA ILE A 273 2.68 -13.38 -7.66
C ILE A 273 2.50 -14.76 -7.03
N ARG A 274 1.31 -15.37 -7.19
CA ARG A 274 1.04 -16.74 -6.78
C ARG A 274 1.91 -17.73 -7.55
N GLU A 275 2.02 -17.58 -8.86
CA GLU A 275 2.84 -18.46 -9.71
C GLU A 275 4.33 -18.31 -9.45
N ALA A 276 4.81 -17.06 -9.27
CA ALA A 276 6.23 -16.78 -9.07
C ALA A 276 6.74 -17.12 -7.65
N PHE A 277 5.92 -16.87 -6.62
CA PHE A 277 6.35 -16.95 -5.22
C PHE A 277 5.49 -17.86 -4.34
N GLY A 278 4.43 -18.46 -4.87
CA GLY A 278 3.47 -19.24 -4.09
C GLY A 278 2.62 -18.40 -3.11
N ILE A 279 2.59 -17.08 -3.26
CA ILE A 279 1.94 -16.16 -2.31
C ILE A 279 0.46 -16.02 -2.64
N VAL A 280 -0.38 -16.27 -1.64
CA VAL A 280 -1.83 -16.02 -1.68
C VAL A 280 -2.20 -15.29 -0.39
N LEU A 281 -2.71 -14.06 -0.49
CA LEU A 281 -3.24 -13.34 0.67
C LEU A 281 -4.62 -13.86 1.05
N PRO A 282 -5.01 -13.75 2.34
CA PRO A 282 -6.35 -14.11 2.81
C PRO A 282 -7.45 -13.33 2.08
N ALA A 283 -8.70 -13.77 2.22
CA ALA A 283 -9.85 -12.96 1.84
C ALA A 283 -9.86 -11.66 2.68
N TRP A 284 -10.29 -10.54 2.07
CA TRP A 284 -10.27 -9.25 2.77
C TRP A 284 -11.10 -9.25 4.06
N GLN A 285 -12.16 -10.06 4.14
CA GLN A 285 -13.00 -10.19 5.34
C GLN A 285 -12.23 -10.80 6.51
N ASP A 286 -11.42 -11.84 6.25
CA ASP A 286 -10.63 -12.53 7.28
C ASP A 286 -9.57 -11.58 7.86
N SER A 287 -8.84 -10.89 6.97
CA SER A 287 -7.85 -9.89 7.38
C SER A 287 -8.48 -8.72 8.13
N LEU A 288 -9.67 -8.26 7.71
CA LEU A 288 -10.39 -7.18 8.38
C LEU A 288 -10.84 -7.60 9.77
N ALA A 289 -11.38 -8.81 9.94
CA ALA A 289 -11.84 -9.30 11.23
C ALA A 289 -10.70 -9.30 12.27
N GLU A 290 -9.53 -9.79 11.87
CA GLU A 290 -8.34 -9.81 12.73
C GLU A 290 -7.82 -8.38 13.01
N CYS A 291 -7.79 -7.50 12.01
CA CYS A 291 -7.37 -6.11 12.19
C CYS A 291 -8.28 -5.35 13.16
N VAL A 292 -9.60 -5.50 13.01
CA VAL A 292 -10.58 -4.85 13.91
C VAL A 292 -10.42 -5.39 15.33
N ARG A 293 -10.29 -6.71 15.52
CA ARG A 293 -10.01 -7.31 16.83
C ARG A 293 -8.80 -6.64 17.50
N LEU A 294 -7.68 -6.54 16.78
CA LEU A 294 -6.45 -5.97 17.30
C LEU A 294 -6.55 -4.45 17.58
N ILE A 295 -7.36 -3.70 16.83
CA ILE A 295 -7.62 -2.28 17.12
C ILE A 295 -8.26 -2.11 18.50
N TYR A 296 -9.17 -3.01 18.89
CA TYR A 296 -9.84 -2.93 20.19
C TYR A 296 -9.07 -3.60 21.34
N GLU A 297 -8.18 -4.53 21.05
CA GLU A 297 -7.31 -5.15 22.06
C GLU A 297 -6.07 -4.30 22.41
N GLN A 298 -5.69 -3.34 21.57
CA GLN A 298 -4.62 -2.40 21.95
C GLN A 298 -5.09 -1.46 23.06
N PRO A 299 -4.22 -1.16 24.06
CA PRO A 299 -4.54 -0.11 25.05
C PRO A 299 -4.85 1.18 24.28
N GLN A 300 -6.06 1.71 24.47
CA GLN A 300 -6.41 3.02 23.93
C GLN A 300 -5.47 4.05 24.59
N PRO A 301 -4.85 4.97 23.82
CA PRO A 301 -4.12 6.07 24.44
C PRO A 301 -5.10 6.83 25.35
N ALA A 302 -4.68 7.04 26.60
CA ALA A 302 -5.43 7.76 27.62
C ALA A 302 -5.67 9.21 27.21
#